data_f6d8bd86f2c713ba52e5ddc81b18a4f0
#
_entry.id   f6d8bd86f2c713ba52e5ddc81b18a4f0
#
_cell.length_a   1.000
_cell.length_b   1.000
_cell.length_c   1.000
_cell.angle_alpha   90.00
_cell.angle_beta   90.00
_cell.angle_gamma   90.00
#
_symmetry.space_group_name_H-M   'P 1'
#
loop_
_entity.id
_entity.type
_entity.pdbx_description
1 polymer ?
#
loop_
_entity_poly.entity_id
_entity_poly.type
_entity_poly.pdbx_seq_one_letter_code
_entity_poly.pdbx_strand_id
1 'polypeptide(L)'
;MKLSKILAIVLALIMVFALVACSSGAKTETKTETKTEEPAKAAVKVAMITDYGDITDQSFNQTTYEACKAFCEGKKLDFQYYKPASDSDEDRISSIEKAIDDGFNVIVMPGYAFGPAIKATAEKNEKVTFIALDVSEGNLGYEGAIPANLYSAVYQEELCGYMAGYAAVKLGYKKLGFLGGMAVPAVVRYGYGFVQGVDAAAAELSLTDVAVKYAYGNQFYGDADITAAMDVWYGADTEVVFACGGGIFTSAGESAKKYGKKVIGVDVDQAGTIDGLYGEGITVTSAMKGLAATVNTMLGKVVDGTFEGGKVETLGLVSAVPEENYVQIAGSTQFSDSFTKEDYKALVGKLYKGEVSVSNDTTKNAADFATVITVDDQGNIK
;
A
#
# COMPACT_ATOMS: atom_id res chain seq x y z
N MET A 1 12.20 -52.73 -23.67
CA MET A 1 12.33 -52.94 -25.15
C MET A 1 11.01 -52.59 -25.85
N LYS A 2 10.49 -51.36 -25.77
CA LYS A 2 9.28 -50.93 -26.52
C LYS A 2 9.20 -49.40 -26.76
N LEU A 3 10.21 -48.61 -26.38
CA LEU A 3 10.20 -47.15 -26.65
C LEU A 3 11.04 -46.71 -27.87
N SER A 4 11.94 -47.56 -28.37
CA SER A 4 12.82 -47.26 -29.51
C SER A 4 12.17 -47.47 -30.88
N LYS A 5 11.05 -48.11 -30.98
CA LYS A 5 10.33 -48.39 -32.26
C LYS A 5 9.29 -47.35 -32.67
N ILE A 6 8.91 -46.46 -31.73
CA ILE A 6 7.93 -45.38 -32.02
C ILE A 6 8.66 -44.13 -32.53
N LEU A 7 9.91 -43.93 -32.11
CA LEU A 7 10.71 -42.78 -32.55
C LEU A 7 11.22 -42.88 -33.99
N ALA A 8 11.30 -44.13 -34.54
CA ALA A 8 11.75 -44.37 -35.91
C ALA A 8 10.69 -44.16 -36.99
N ILE A 9 9.40 -44.15 -36.59
CA ILE A 9 8.26 -43.98 -37.54
C ILE A 9 7.93 -42.49 -37.73
N VAL A 10 8.22 -41.65 -36.77
CA VAL A 10 7.96 -40.18 -36.85
C VAL A 10 9.03 -39.47 -37.69
N LEU A 11 10.28 -39.98 -37.76
CA LEU A 11 11.34 -39.40 -38.60
C LEU A 11 11.23 -39.78 -40.08
N ALA A 12 10.48 -40.81 -40.42
CA ALA A 12 10.35 -41.29 -41.84
C ALA A 12 9.23 -40.57 -42.63
N LEU A 13 8.37 -39.82 -41.98
CA LEU A 13 7.26 -39.09 -42.62
C LEU A 13 7.58 -37.61 -42.98
N ILE A 14 8.75 -37.12 -42.64
CA ILE A 14 9.17 -35.72 -42.94
C ILE A 14 10.05 -35.63 -44.23
N MET A 15 10.44 -36.73 -44.84
CA MET A 15 11.32 -36.76 -46.01
C MET A 15 10.67 -37.08 -47.36
N VAL A 16 9.35 -37.04 -47.50
CA VAL A 16 8.68 -37.44 -48.79
C VAL A 16 8.06 -36.23 -49.53
N PHE A 17 8.24 -34.98 -49.10
CA PHE A 17 7.67 -33.81 -49.79
C PHE A 17 8.65 -32.85 -50.46
N ALA A 18 9.80 -33.31 -50.89
CA ALA A 18 10.73 -32.46 -51.59
C ALA A 18 11.32 -33.13 -52.85
N LEU A 19 10.46 -33.48 -53.84
CA LEU A 19 10.92 -33.81 -55.21
C LEU A 19 9.73 -33.99 -56.15
N VAL A 20 9.05 -32.92 -56.57
CA VAL A 20 8.38 -32.83 -57.87
C VAL A 20 8.12 -31.34 -58.13
N ALA A 21 8.98 -30.70 -58.91
CA ALA A 21 8.64 -29.55 -59.72
C ALA A 21 9.80 -29.17 -60.62
N CYS A 22 9.93 -29.81 -61.72
CA CYS A 22 10.56 -29.24 -62.90
C CYS A 22 9.74 -29.69 -64.12
N SER A 23 8.92 -28.79 -64.66
CA SER A 23 8.68 -28.64 -66.10
C SER A 23 7.46 -27.78 -66.37
N SER A 24 7.72 -26.80 -67.23
CA SER A 24 6.80 -26.05 -68.09
C SER A 24 6.21 -24.71 -67.54
N GLY A 25 6.58 -23.64 -68.25
CA GLY A 25 6.30 -22.25 -67.96
C GLY A 25 4.83 -21.86 -68.01
N ALA A 26 4.50 -20.98 -67.11
CA ALA A 26 3.44 -19.97 -67.24
C ALA A 26 3.78 -18.83 -66.28
N LYS A 27 3.65 -17.63 -66.74
CA LYS A 27 3.79 -16.38 -65.97
C LYS A 27 2.78 -16.42 -64.84
N THR A 28 3.26 -16.39 -63.58
CA THR A 28 2.42 -16.19 -62.41
C THR A 28 3.02 -14.99 -61.64
N GLU A 29 2.22 -13.97 -61.49
CA GLU A 29 2.52 -12.79 -60.66
C GLU A 29 2.78 -13.25 -59.24
N THR A 30 3.99 -12.98 -58.76
CA THR A 30 4.37 -13.21 -57.35
C THR A 30 3.63 -12.20 -56.49
N LYS A 31 2.51 -12.59 -55.88
CA LYS A 31 1.96 -11.88 -54.71
C LYS A 31 2.99 -12.01 -53.59
N THR A 32 3.72 -10.94 -53.35
CA THR A 32 4.49 -10.76 -52.12
C THR A 32 3.48 -10.65 -50.98
N GLU A 33 3.28 -11.69 -50.22
CA GLU A 33 2.61 -11.57 -48.92
C GLU A 33 3.50 -10.73 -48.03
N THR A 34 3.16 -9.47 -47.89
CA THR A 34 3.69 -8.59 -46.86
C THR A 34 3.19 -9.15 -45.54
N LYS A 35 4.02 -9.92 -44.83
CA LYS A 35 3.83 -10.15 -43.40
C LYS A 35 3.79 -8.78 -42.76
N THR A 36 2.62 -8.33 -42.36
CA THR A 36 2.48 -7.20 -41.45
C THR A 36 3.07 -7.70 -40.12
N GLU A 37 4.31 -7.32 -39.84
CA GLU A 37 4.85 -7.45 -38.49
C GLU A 37 3.98 -6.57 -37.60
N GLU A 38 3.27 -7.20 -36.64
CA GLU A 38 2.70 -6.44 -35.55
C GLU A 38 3.81 -5.58 -34.93
N PRO A 39 3.56 -4.29 -34.67
CA PRO A 39 4.58 -3.43 -34.07
C PRO A 39 5.01 -4.06 -32.77
N ALA A 40 6.31 -4.33 -32.62
CA ALA A 40 6.87 -4.89 -31.40
C ALA A 40 6.37 -4.05 -30.21
N LYS A 41 5.71 -4.70 -29.25
CA LYS A 41 5.23 -4.06 -28.02
C LYS A 41 6.42 -3.35 -27.38
N ALA A 42 6.30 -2.06 -27.10
CA ALA A 42 7.38 -1.29 -26.49
C ALA A 42 7.83 -1.98 -25.18
N ALA A 43 9.14 -2.08 -24.97
CA ALA A 43 9.65 -2.65 -23.73
C ALA A 43 9.12 -1.87 -22.51
N VAL A 44 8.67 -2.59 -21.50
CA VAL A 44 8.19 -1.99 -20.25
C VAL A 44 9.38 -1.43 -19.48
N LYS A 45 9.32 -0.14 -19.13
CA LYS A 45 10.31 0.57 -18.32
C LYS A 45 9.58 1.31 -17.20
N VAL A 46 9.93 1.03 -15.96
CA VAL A 46 9.22 1.50 -14.78
C VAL A 46 9.96 2.63 -14.08
N ALA A 47 9.30 3.75 -13.87
CA ALA A 47 9.76 4.79 -12.97
C ALA A 47 8.87 4.84 -11.71
N MET A 48 9.47 5.02 -10.56
CA MET A 48 8.76 5.34 -9.31
C MET A 48 9.12 6.76 -8.90
N ILE A 49 8.11 7.54 -8.55
CA ILE A 49 8.29 8.94 -8.14
C ILE A 49 7.64 9.09 -6.76
N THR A 50 8.40 9.52 -5.73
CA THR A 50 7.82 9.87 -4.43
C THR A 50 7.10 11.22 -4.51
N ASP A 51 6.13 11.45 -3.59
CA ASP A 51 5.48 12.76 -3.47
C ASP A 51 6.45 13.82 -2.94
N TYR A 52 6.78 13.79 -1.66
CA TYR A 52 7.83 14.58 -1.00
C TYR A 52 8.53 13.74 0.08
N GLY A 53 8.04 12.52 0.31
CA GLY A 53 8.62 11.56 1.24
C GLY A 53 9.97 11.02 0.77
N ASP A 54 10.59 10.21 1.62
CA ASP A 54 11.86 9.57 1.32
C ASP A 54 11.71 8.06 1.22
N ILE A 55 12.46 7.43 0.32
CA ILE A 55 12.50 5.97 0.18
C ILE A 55 13.17 5.24 1.34
N THR A 56 13.52 5.96 2.40
CA THR A 56 14.09 5.45 3.65
C THR A 56 13.16 5.66 4.85
N ASP A 57 11.86 5.93 4.60
CA ASP A 57 10.86 6.21 5.62
C ASP A 57 10.44 4.98 6.46
N GLN A 58 10.98 3.80 6.16
CA GLN A 58 10.68 2.52 6.80
C GLN A 58 9.18 2.14 6.76
N SER A 59 8.44 2.68 5.79
CA SER A 59 6.99 2.56 5.67
C SER A 59 6.53 2.70 4.21
N PHE A 60 5.71 3.69 3.90
CA PHE A 60 4.95 3.90 2.67
C PHE A 60 5.82 4.02 1.41
N ASN A 61 6.73 4.99 1.39
CA ASN A 61 7.57 5.26 0.21
C ASN A 61 8.62 4.17 0.01
N GLN A 62 9.28 3.73 1.09
CA GLN A 62 10.27 2.66 1.02
C GLN A 62 9.65 1.37 0.49
N THR A 63 8.50 0.97 1.02
CA THR A 63 7.83 -0.27 0.58
C THR A 63 7.45 -0.22 -0.89
N THR A 64 6.93 0.91 -1.36
CA THR A 64 6.58 1.08 -2.78
C THR A 64 7.82 1.03 -3.66
N TYR A 65 8.92 1.69 -3.25
CA TYR A 65 10.20 1.66 -3.95
C TYR A 65 10.77 0.24 -4.05
N GLU A 66 10.84 -0.45 -2.91
CA GLU A 66 11.39 -1.82 -2.86
C GLU A 66 10.57 -2.80 -3.68
N ALA A 67 9.23 -2.67 -3.66
CA ALA A 67 8.35 -3.50 -4.48
C ALA A 67 8.57 -3.26 -5.98
N CYS A 68 8.63 -2.00 -6.43
CA CYS A 68 8.93 -1.67 -7.82
C CYS A 68 10.30 -2.22 -8.25
N LYS A 69 11.32 -1.97 -7.44
CA LYS A 69 12.70 -2.41 -7.71
C LYS A 69 12.81 -3.93 -7.80
N ALA A 70 12.29 -4.65 -6.79
CA ALA A 70 12.34 -6.12 -6.76
C ALA A 70 11.57 -6.75 -7.92
N PHE A 71 10.39 -6.19 -8.26
CA PHE A 71 9.61 -6.64 -9.42
C PHE A 71 10.42 -6.49 -10.71
N CYS A 72 11.00 -5.30 -10.93
CA CYS A 72 11.77 -5.02 -12.15
C CYS A 72 13.03 -5.86 -12.24
N GLU A 73 13.77 -6.04 -11.14
CA GLU A 73 14.94 -6.93 -11.09
C GLU A 73 14.55 -8.37 -11.42
N GLY A 74 13.48 -8.89 -10.85
CA GLY A 74 12.96 -10.23 -11.12
C GLY A 74 12.52 -10.46 -12.57
N LYS A 75 12.01 -9.43 -13.23
CA LYS A 75 11.56 -9.45 -14.64
C LYS A 75 12.61 -8.93 -15.62
N LYS A 76 13.78 -8.47 -15.15
CA LYS A 76 14.85 -7.83 -15.94
C LYS A 76 14.35 -6.62 -16.73
N LEU A 77 13.58 -5.76 -16.09
CA LEU A 77 13.06 -4.52 -16.63
C LEU A 77 13.93 -3.35 -16.16
N ASP A 78 13.97 -2.28 -16.95
CA ASP A 78 14.59 -1.02 -16.55
C ASP A 78 13.76 -0.38 -15.42
N PHE A 79 14.44 0.06 -14.37
CA PHE A 79 13.83 0.75 -13.22
C PHE A 79 14.62 2.00 -12.85
N GLN A 80 13.92 3.09 -12.57
CA GLN A 80 14.51 4.35 -12.10
C GLN A 80 13.61 4.99 -11.03
N TYR A 81 14.24 5.60 -10.04
CA TYR A 81 13.62 6.41 -9.00
C TYR A 81 13.82 7.89 -9.27
N TYR A 82 12.75 8.66 -9.03
CA TYR A 82 12.76 10.12 -9.10
C TYR A 82 12.19 10.70 -7.82
N LYS A 83 12.74 11.85 -7.39
CA LYS A 83 12.24 12.61 -6.26
C LYS A 83 12.00 14.04 -6.71
N PRO A 84 10.80 14.62 -6.50
CA PRO A 84 10.53 16.03 -6.75
C PRO A 84 11.47 16.93 -5.94
N ALA A 85 11.80 18.09 -6.47
CA ALA A 85 12.73 19.03 -5.81
C ALA A 85 12.10 19.65 -4.55
N SER A 86 10.77 19.82 -4.54
CA SER A 86 10.00 20.30 -3.39
C SER A 86 8.62 19.65 -3.31
N ASP A 87 7.89 19.93 -2.25
CA ASP A 87 6.48 19.56 -2.08
C ASP A 87 5.58 20.55 -2.84
N SER A 88 5.66 20.51 -4.18
CA SER A 88 4.81 21.32 -5.07
C SER A 88 4.29 20.49 -6.24
N ASP A 89 3.13 20.88 -6.78
CA ASP A 89 2.56 20.22 -7.95
C ASP A 89 3.45 20.39 -9.18
N GLU A 90 4.09 21.56 -9.33
CA GLU A 90 5.00 21.87 -10.43
C GLU A 90 6.22 20.91 -10.43
N ASP A 91 6.81 20.65 -9.28
CA ASP A 91 7.96 19.75 -9.16
C ASP A 91 7.57 18.28 -9.35
N ARG A 92 6.35 17.88 -8.94
CA ARG A 92 5.80 16.55 -9.23
C ARG A 92 5.56 16.39 -10.75
N ILE A 93 4.96 17.39 -11.40
CA ILE A 93 4.75 17.40 -12.85
C ILE A 93 6.10 17.29 -13.56
N SER A 94 7.07 18.14 -13.20
CA SER A 94 8.42 18.11 -13.79
C SER A 94 9.11 16.76 -13.63
N SER A 95 8.92 16.08 -12.50
CA SER A 95 9.47 14.75 -12.25
C SER A 95 8.81 13.67 -13.11
N ILE A 96 7.50 13.76 -13.33
CA ILE A 96 6.75 12.86 -14.23
C ILE A 96 7.21 13.07 -15.66
N GLU A 97 7.23 14.32 -16.14
CA GLU A 97 7.67 14.66 -17.50
C GLU A 97 9.11 14.20 -17.74
N LYS A 98 10.01 14.44 -16.77
CA LYS A 98 11.39 13.98 -16.88
C LYS A 98 11.47 12.44 -16.99
N ALA A 99 10.72 11.69 -16.20
CA ALA A 99 10.71 10.23 -16.31
C ALA A 99 10.23 9.77 -17.69
N ILE A 100 9.22 10.43 -18.26
CA ILE A 100 8.70 10.15 -19.61
C ILE A 100 9.73 10.49 -20.67
N ASP A 101 10.40 11.63 -20.56
CA ASP A 101 11.48 12.05 -21.49
C ASP A 101 12.69 11.12 -21.43
N ASP A 102 13.01 10.57 -20.28
CA ASP A 102 14.05 9.54 -20.10
C ASP A 102 13.62 8.17 -20.67
N GLY A 103 12.39 8.06 -21.21
CA GLY A 103 11.86 6.89 -21.92
C GLY A 103 11.14 5.87 -21.04
N PHE A 104 10.78 6.22 -19.81
CA PHE A 104 9.96 5.37 -18.95
C PHE A 104 8.49 5.47 -19.37
N ASN A 105 7.81 4.32 -19.45
CA ASN A 105 6.43 4.23 -19.94
C ASN A 105 5.45 3.63 -18.93
N VAL A 106 5.92 3.37 -17.70
CA VAL A 106 5.10 3.01 -16.55
C VAL A 106 5.56 3.85 -15.37
N ILE A 107 4.67 4.69 -14.83
CA ILE A 107 4.98 5.62 -13.75
C ILE A 107 4.19 5.21 -12.50
N VAL A 108 4.89 4.86 -11.42
CA VAL A 108 4.30 4.51 -10.12
C VAL A 108 4.46 5.69 -9.17
N MET A 109 3.35 6.14 -8.59
CA MET A 109 3.27 7.36 -7.79
C MET A 109 2.52 7.09 -6.49
N PRO A 110 3.23 6.87 -5.38
CA PRO A 110 2.63 6.78 -4.05
C PRO A 110 2.40 8.17 -3.46
N GLY A 111 1.17 8.46 -3.02
CA GLY A 111 0.82 9.65 -2.26
C GLY A 111 -0.32 10.47 -2.85
N TYR A 112 -1.25 10.87 -1.98
CA TYR A 112 -2.44 11.65 -2.32
C TYR A 112 -2.11 12.97 -3.07
N ALA A 113 -0.95 13.55 -2.80
CA ALA A 113 -0.50 14.81 -3.37
C ALA A 113 -0.22 14.74 -4.89
N PHE A 114 -0.18 13.55 -5.47
CA PHE A 114 -0.03 13.39 -6.92
C PHE A 114 -1.27 13.72 -7.74
N GLY A 115 -2.44 13.87 -7.12
CA GLY A 115 -3.69 14.10 -7.84
C GLY A 115 -3.60 15.16 -8.93
N PRO A 116 -3.22 16.42 -8.62
CA PRO A 116 -3.08 17.50 -9.63
C PRO A 116 -2.03 17.19 -10.70
N ALA A 117 -0.89 16.60 -10.32
CA ALA A 117 0.18 16.27 -11.27
C ALA A 117 -0.23 15.16 -12.25
N ILE A 118 -0.95 14.14 -11.77
CA ILE A 118 -1.52 13.09 -12.62
C ILE A 118 -2.54 13.71 -13.60
N LYS A 119 -3.46 14.55 -13.11
CA LYS A 119 -4.44 15.23 -13.96
C LYS A 119 -3.78 16.05 -15.08
N ALA A 120 -2.67 16.73 -14.77
CA ALA A 120 -1.94 17.56 -15.72
C ALA A 120 -1.20 16.74 -16.80
N THR A 121 -0.85 15.48 -16.53
CA THR A 121 0.08 14.69 -17.37
C THR A 121 -0.56 13.46 -18.02
N ALA A 122 -1.50 12.76 -17.36
CA ALA A 122 -1.98 11.46 -17.84
C ALA A 122 -2.71 11.54 -19.21
N GLU A 123 -3.60 12.52 -19.40
CA GLU A 123 -4.33 12.67 -20.67
C GLU A 123 -3.42 13.02 -21.85
N LYS A 124 -2.33 13.74 -21.60
CA LYS A 124 -1.35 14.13 -22.63
C LYS A 124 -0.43 12.99 -23.05
N ASN A 125 -0.34 11.95 -22.21
CA ASN A 125 0.60 10.84 -22.35
C ASN A 125 -0.13 9.49 -22.43
N GLU A 126 -1.06 9.33 -23.35
CA GLU A 126 -1.94 8.14 -23.48
C GLU A 126 -1.17 6.80 -23.60
N LYS A 127 0.10 6.84 -24.06
CA LYS A 127 0.95 5.65 -24.20
C LYS A 127 1.73 5.29 -22.93
N VAL A 128 1.66 6.14 -21.91
CA VAL A 128 2.29 5.93 -20.60
C VAL A 128 1.23 5.39 -19.65
N THR A 129 1.57 4.34 -18.91
CA THR A 129 0.72 3.79 -17.85
C THR A 129 1.02 4.49 -16.53
N PHE A 130 -0.01 4.99 -15.88
CA PHE A 130 0.06 5.65 -14.59
C PHE A 130 -0.55 4.74 -13.52
N ILE A 131 0.21 4.45 -12.45
CA ILE A 131 -0.22 3.65 -11.32
C ILE A 131 -0.05 4.51 -10.07
N ALA A 132 -1.15 4.90 -9.45
CA ALA A 132 -1.18 5.74 -8.27
C ALA A 132 -1.61 4.94 -7.03
N LEU A 133 -1.06 5.28 -5.86
CA LEU A 133 -1.43 4.71 -4.57
C LEU A 133 -1.83 5.85 -3.62
N ASP A 134 -2.93 5.67 -2.89
CA ASP A 134 -3.55 6.66 -2.00
C ASP A 134 -4.06 7.94 -2.72
N VAL A 135 -4.32 7.87 -4.02
CA VAL A 135 -4.91 8.99 -4.77
C VAL A 135 -6.37 8.69 -5.06
N SER A 136 -7.27 9.38 -4.37
CA SER A 136 -8.73 9.22 -4.53
C SER A 136 -9.25 9.92 -5.78
N GLU A 137 -10.49 9.61 -6.18
CA GLU A 137 -11.17 10.36 -7.25
C GLU A 137 -11.24 11.86 -6.95
N GLY A 138 -11.47 12.22 -5.69
CA GLY A 138 -11.47 13.62 -5.24
C GLY A 138 -10.10 14.29 -5.40
N ASN A 139 -9.00 13.58 -5.15
CA ASN A 139 -7.65 14.11 -5.36
C ASN A 139 -7.34 14.28 -6.85
N LEU A 140 -7.78 13.34 -7.70
CA LEU A 140 -7.61 13.42 -9.17
C LEU A 140 -8.41 14.57 -9.76
N GLY A 141 -9.59 14.86 -9.23
CA GLY A 141 -10.42 16.00 -9.64
C GLY A 141 -10.88 15.97 -11.10
N TYR A 142 -11.06 14.78 -11.69
CA TYR A 142 -11.70 14.65 -13.01
C TYR A 142 -13.20 14.88 -12.90
N GLU A 143 -13.77 15.70 -13.78
CA GLU A 143 -15.22 15.93 -13.87
C GLU A 143 -15.92 14.87 -14.72
N GLY A 144 -15.17 14.02 -15.41
CA GLY A 144 -15.63 12.97 -16.32
C GLY A 144 -14.92 11.64 -16.05
N ALA A 145 -14.80 10.83 -17.10
CA ALA A 145 -14.13 9.54 -17.01
C ALA A 145 -12.65 9.69 -16.67
N ILE A 146 -12.15 8.82 -15.80
CA ILE A 146 -10.73 8.69 -15.52
C ILE A 146 -10.03 8.16 -16.79
N PRO A 147 -8.84 8.70 -17.17
CA PRO A 147 -8.12 8.23 -18.35
C PRO A 147 -7.81 6.73 -18.32
N ALA A 148 -7.99 6.05 -19.45
CA ALA A 148 -7.83 4.60 -19.55
C ALA A 148 -6.41 4.10 -19.24
N ASN A 149 -5.41 4.97 -19.28
CA ASN A 149 -4.02 4.69 -18.94
C ASN A 149 -3.68 4.95 -17.45
N LEU A 150 -4.66 5.35 -16.63
CA LEU A 150 -4.52 5.64 -15.21
C LEU A 150 -5.27 4.59 -14.37
N TYR A 151 -4.57 3.99 -13.42
CA TYR A 151 -5.12 3.22 -12.32
C TYR A 151 -4.72 3.87 -11.00
N SER A 152 -5.64 3.96 -10.07
CA SER A 152 -5.34 4.34 -8.70
C SER A 152 -5.94 3.36 -7.70
N ALA A 153 -5.25 3.16 -6.59
CA ALA A 153 -5.74 2.40 -5.43
C ALA A 153 -5.80 3.31 -4.20
N VAL A 154 -6.91 3.24 -3.48
CA VAL A 154 -7.03 3.69 -2.08
C VAL A 154 -7.36 2.48 -1.21
N TYR A 155 -7.16 2.58 0.10
CA TYR A 155 -7.31 1.43 0.98
C TYR A 155 -8.39 1.69 2.04
N GLN A 156 -8.91 0.59 2.61
CA GLN A 156 -9.83 0.64 3.75
C GLN A 156 -9.02 0.71 5.06
N GLU A 157 -8.28 1.81 5.26
CA GLU A 157 -7.41 1.99 6.43
C GLU A 157 -8.20 2.00 7.74
N GLU A 158 -9.46 2.35 7.71
CA GLU A 158 -10.36 2.25 8.86
C GLU A 158 -10.44 0.81 9.40
N LEU A 159 -10.35 -0.19 8.52
CA LEU A 159 -10.37 -1.60 8.93
C LEU A 159 -9.05 -2.01 9.58
N CYS A 160 -7.90 -1.56 9.05
CA CYS A 160 -6.60 -1.82 9.70
C CYS A 160 -6.52 -1.15 11.07
N GLY A 161 -6.92 0.13 11.14
CA GLY A 161 -6.97 0.87 12.40
C GLY A 161 -7.86 0.17 13.42
N TYR A 162 -9.06 -0.24 12.99
CA TYR A 162 -9.99 -0.99 13.83
C TYR A 162 -9.38 -2.28 14.39
N MET A 163 -8.79 -3.10 13.53
CA MET A 163 -8.15 -4.36 13.94
C MET A 163 -7.00 -4.11 14.93
N ALA A 164 -6.19 -3.07 14.72
CA ALA A 164 -5.09 -2.72 15.62
C ALA A 164 -5.57 -2.21 16.98
N GLY A 165 -6.59 -1.34 17.00
CA GLY A 165 -7.19 -0.83 18.23
C GLY A 165 -7.90 -1.92 19.03
N TYR A 166 -8.67 -2.77 18.35
CA TYR A 166 -9.34 -3.92 18.96
C TYR A 166 -8.31 -4.89 19.56
N ALA A 167 -7.27 -5.25 18.81
CA ALA A 167 -6.20 -6.12 19.28
C ALA A 167 -5.49 -5.53 20.52
N ALA A 168 -5.17 -4.24 20.52
CA ALA A 168 -4.49 -3.59 21.63
C ALA A 168 -5.29 -3.73 22.95
N VAL A 169 -6.59 -3.46 22.92
CA VAL A 169 -7.46 -3.59 24.11
C VAL A 169 -7.61 -5.06 24.54
N LYS A 170 -7.79 -5.97 23.56
CA LYS A 170 -7.86 -7.43 23.87
C LYS A 170 -6.56 -7.95 24.47
N LEU A 171 -5.40 -7.37 24.10
CA LEU A 171 -4.09 -7.67 24.70
C LEU A 171 -3.88 -7.03 26.07
N GLY A 172 -4.85 -6.23 26.56
CA GLY A 172 -4.87 -5.70 27.92
C GLY A 172 -4.51 -4.23 28.07
N TYR A 173 -4.19 -3.51 27.00
CA TYR A 173 -3.89 -2.06 27.05
C TYR A 173 -5.18 -1.24 27.22
N LYS A 174 -5.14 -0.27 28.12
CA LYS A 174 -6.28 0.58 28.46
C LYS A 174 -6.01 2.08 28.25
N LYS A 175 -4.76 2.48 28.29
CA LYS A 175 -4.33 3.87 28.07
C LYS A 175 -3.54 3.92 26.77
N LEU A 176 -4.24 4.27 25.71
CA LEU A 176 -3.72 4.23 24.35
C LEU A 176 -3.44 5.65 23.82
N GLY A 177 -2.64 5.73 22.78
CA GLY A 177 -2.42 6.95 22.02
C GLY A 177 -2.53 6.69 20.52
N PHE A 178 -3.01 7.66 19.78
CA PHE A 178 -2.91 7.74 18.34
C PHE A 178 -2.07 8.98 17.98
N LEU A 179 -0.91 8.74 17.41
CA LEU A 179 -0.03 9.76 16.85
C LEU A 179 -0.09 9.67 15.32
N GLY A 180 -0.95 10.45 14.69
CA GLY A 180 -1.02 10.57 13.25
C GLY A 180 0.13 11.43 12.72
N GLY A 181 0.56 11.18 11.47
CA GLY A 181 1.44 12.09 10.76
C GLY A 181 0.72 13.39 10.43
N MET A 182 0.40 13.63 9.17
CA MET A 182 -0.50 14.71 8.75
C MET A 182 -1.95 14.20 8.73
N ALA A 183 -2.92 15.09 8.95
CA ALA A 183 -4.35 14.77 8.88
C ALA A 183 -4.86 14.59 7.44
N VAL A 184 -4.19 13.74 6.66
CA VAL A 184 -4.60 13.37 5.30
C VAL A 184 -5.62 12.22 5.33
N PRO A 185 -6.44 12.01 4.29
CA PRO A 185 -7.56 11.08 4.35
C PRO A 185 -7.21 9.66 4.82
N ALA A 186 -6.08 9.10 4.39
CA ALA A 186 -5.64 7.76 4.80
C ALA A 186 -5.31 7.71 6.31
N VAL A 187 -4.54 8.69 6.83
CA VAL A 187 -4.17 8.77 8.24
C VAL A 187 -5.40 9.00 9.13
N VAL A 188 -6.34 9.82 8.68
CA VAL A 188 -7.62 10.04 9.38
C VAL A 188 -8.41 8.74 9.45
N ARG A 189 -8.54 7.98 8.35
CA ARG A 189 -9.23 6.68 8.36
C ARG A 189 -8.58 5.69 9.32
N TYR A 190 -7.24 5.57 9.32
CA TYR A 190 -6.53 4.75 10.30
C TYR A 190 -6.88 5.13 11.75
N GLY A 191 -6.82 6.43 12.06
CA GLY A 191 -7.09 6.92 13.42
C GLY A 191 -8.53 6.71 13.86
N TYR A 192 -9.50 6.99 12.98
CA TYR A 192 -10.91 6.78 13.29
C TYR A 192 -11.27 5.30 13.41
N GLY A 193 -10.69 4.46 12.56
CA GLY A 193 -10.78 3.02 12.71
C GLY A 193 -10.21 2.53 14.05
N PHE A 194 -9.03 3.04 14.42
CA PHE A 194 -8.38 2.71 15.69
C PHE A 194 -9.27 3.02 16.90
N VAL A 195 -9.84 4.22 16.95
CA VAL A 195 -10.79 4.61 18.02
C VAL A 195 -11.99 3.68 18.07
N GLN A 196 -12.60 3.36 16.91
CA GLN A 196 -13.74 2.44 16.83
C GLN A 196 -13.38 1.03 17.30
N GLY A 197 -12.18 0.53 16.96
CA GLY A 197 -11.70 -0.77 17.41
C GLY A 197 -11.45 -0.83 18.91
N VAL A 198 -10.85 0.24 19.48
CA VAL A 198 -10.65 0.39 20.94
C VAL A 198 -12.01 0.42 21.65
N ASP A 199 -12.97 1.21 21.17
CA ASP A 199 -14.32 1.33 21.76
C ASP A 199 -15.06 -0.01 21.74
N ALA A 200 -15.04 -0.71 20.60
CA ALA A 200 -15.71 -2.00 20.44
C ALA A 200 -15.15 -3.07 21.39
N ALA A 201 -13.82 -3.16 21.51
CA ALA A 201 -13.20 -4.12 22.42
C ALA A 201 -13.43 -3.75 23.89
N ALA A 202 -13.41 -2.48 24.24
CA ALA A 202 -13.74 -1.99 25.57
C ALA A 202 -15.19 -2.33 25.95
N ALA A 203 -16.14 -2.11 25.03
CA ALA A 203 -17.55 -2.47 25.22
C ALA A 203 -17.74 -3.98 25.41
N GLU A 204 -17.10 -4.81 24.57
CA GLU A 204 -17.16 -6.27 24.66
C GLU A 204 -16.64 -6.79 26.02
N LEU A 205 -15.56 -6.18 26.51
CA LEU A 205 -14.94 -6.54 27.79
C LEU A 205 -15.56 -5.82 29.01
N SER A 206 -16.58 -4.97 28.78
CA SER A 206 -17.23 -4.14 29.82
C SER A 206 -16.23 -3.27 30.59
N LEU A 207 -15.20 -2.73 29.91
CA LEU A 207 -14.21 -1.82 30.48
C LEU A 207 -14.74 -0.39 30.45
N THR A 208 -14.51 0.36 31.54
CA THR A 208 -14.94 1.76 31.68
C THR A 208 -13.79 2.75 31.88
N ASP A 209 -12.56 2.22 31.94
CA ASP A 209 -11.34 2.96 32.23
C ASP A 209 -10.41 3.06 31.01
N VAL A 210 -10.93 2.81 29.81
CA VAL A 210 -10.16 2.89 28.55
C VAL A 210 -10.16 4.33 28.02
N ALA A 211 -8.99 4.80 27.61
CA ALA A 211 -8.83 6.15 27.07
C ALA A 211 -7.82 6.17 25.92
N VAL A 212 -8.05 7.06 24.95
CA VAL A 212 -7.18 7.31 23.80
C VAL A 212 -6.80 8.78 23.80
N LYS A 213 -5.50 9.11 23.89
CA LYS A 213 -4.97 10.42 23.49
C LYS A 213 -4.82 10.44 21.98
N TYR A 214 -5.25 11.51 21.33
CA TYR A 214 -5.31 11.60 19.88
C TYR A 214 -4.68 12.90 19.40
N ALA A 215 -3.65 12.82 18.55
CA ALA A 215 -3.02 14.01 17.97
C ALA A 215 -2.35 13.70 16.63
N TYR A 216 -2.07 14.78 15.88
CA TYR A 216 -1.26 14.75 14.66
C TYR A 216 0.07 15.47 14.88
N GLY A 217 1.16 14.88 14.36
CA GLY A 217 2.49 15.51 14.36
C GLY A 217 2.67 16.56 13.28
N ASN A 218 1.72 16.66 12.35
CA ASN A 218 1.71 17.53 11.16
C ASN A 218 2.92 17.33 10.22
N GLN A 219 3.52 16.12 10.27
CA GLN A 219 4.63 15.66 9.40
C GLN A 219 4.75 14.14 9.48
N PHE A 220 5.51 13.51 8.55
CA PHE A 220 5.69 12.05 8.49
C PHE A 220 7.05 11.56 9.01
N TYR A 221 7.70 12.32 9.89
CA TYR A 221 8.95 11.96 10.55
C TYR A 221 8.94 12.44 12.02
N GLY A 222 9.74 11.78 12.86
CA GLY A 222 9.89 12.19 14.25
C GLY A 222 10.83 13.37 14.41
N ASP A 223 10.61 14.17 15.44
CA ASP A 223 11.50 15.24 15.86
C ASP A 223 11.40 15.53 17.36
N ALA A 224 12.10 16.56 17.82
CA ALA A 224 12.18 16.90 19.24
C ALA A 224 10.82 17.30 19.85
N ASP A 225 9.98 18.02 19.10
CA ASP A 225 8.67 18.47 19.59
C ASP A 225 7.70 17.29 19.74
N ILE A 226 7.66 16.40 18.74
CA ILE A 226 6.85 15.19 18.78
C ILE A 226 7.35 14.25 19.88
N THR A 227 8.69 14.09 20.02
CA THR A 227 9.29 13.28 21.09
C THR A 227 8.92 13.83 22.46
N ALA A 228 8.95 15.17 22.65
CA ALA A 228 8.53 15.79 23.91
C ALA A 228 7.04 15.53 24.23
N ALA A 229 6.16 15.59 23.23
CA ALA A 229 4.76 15.24 23.40
C ALA A 229 4.58 13.75 23.80
N MET A 230 5.31 12.85 23.15
CA MET A 230 5.30 11.42 23.50
C MET A 230 5.87 11.16 24.90
N ASP A 231 6.90 11.89 25.31
CA ASP A 231 7.40 11.86 26.68
C ASP A 231 6.33 12.23 27.72
N VAL A 232 5.53 13.26 27.42
CA VAL A 232 4.40 13.64 28.28
C VAL A 232 3.34 12.54 28.31
N TRP A 233 3.00 11.93 27.17
CA TRP A 233 2.00 10.89 27.12
C TRP A 233 2.42 9.64 27.90
N TYR A 234 3.59 9.09 27.59
CA TYR A 234 4.11 7.88 28.25
C TYR A 234 4.50 8.12 29.71
N GLY A 235 4.98 9.32 30.03
CA GLY A 235 5.32 9.69 31.40
C GLY A 235 4.09 9.84 32.31
N ALA A 236 2.92 10.14 31.75
CA ALA A 236 1.68 10.17 32.50
C ALA A 236 1.15 8.74 32.73
N ASP A 237 0.57 8.13 31.73
CA ASP A 237 -0.07 6.81 31.87
C ASP A 237 -0.22 6.03 30.56
N THR A 238 0.04 6.64 29.39
CA THR A 238 -0.10 5.97 28.10
C THR A 238 0.77 4.71 28.04
N GLU A 239 0.17 3.61 27.63
CA GLU A 239 0.80 2.29 27.62
C GLU A 239 1.31 1.90 26.23
N VAL A 240 0.56 2.29 25.18
CA VAL A 240 0.87 2.01 23.78
C VAL A 240 0.42 3.17 22.89
N VAL A 241 1.25 3.56 21.93
CA VAL A 241 0.92 4.57 20.92
C VAL A 241 0.91 3.95 19.53
N PHE A 242 -0.16 4.14 18.79
CA PHE A 242 -0.20 3.86 17.36
C PHE A 242 0.44 5.04 16.61
N ALA A 243 1.65 4.83 16.11
CA ALA A 243 2.42 5.81 15.34
C ALA A 243 2.10 5.66 13.84
N CYS A 244 1.12 6.43 13.38
CA CYS A 244 0.52 6.30 12.05
C CYS A 244 1.06 7.37 11.10
N GLY A 245 2.21 7.11 10.46
CA GLY A 245 2.72 8.01 9.43
C GLY A 245 4.22 7.92 9.18
N GLY A 246 4.65 7.09 8.22
CA GLY A 246 6.04 7.01 7.78
C GLY A 246 7.01 6.81 8.94
N GLY A 247 7.98 7.70 9.05
CA GLY A 247 9.03 7.69 10.07
C GLY A 247 8.64 8.32 11.42
N ILE A 248 7.37 8.72 11.65
CA ILE A 248 6.95 9.36 12.90
C ILE A 248 7.08 8.43 14.12
N PHE A 249 7.11 7.11 13.86
CA PHE A 249 7.35 6.11 14.90
C PHE A 249 8.67 6.32 15.65
N THR A 250 9.63 7.04 15.09
CA THR A 250 10.92 7.31 15.73
C THR A 250 10.76 8.08 17.03
N SER A 251 9.88 9.10 17.06
CA SER A 251 9.55 9.83 18.28
C SER A 251 8.80 8.98 19.30
N ALA A 252 7.81 8.18 18.85
CA ALA A 252 7.07 7.28 19.73
C ALA A 252 7.96 6.17 20.28
N GLY A 253 8.83 5.58 19.44
CA GLY A 253 9.76 4.50 19.83
C GLY A 253 10.82 4.96 20.81
N GLU A 254 11.40 6.16 20.62
CA GLU A 254 12.36 6.75 21.56
C GLU A 254 11.75 6.91 22.94
N SER A 255 10.57 7.52 23.01
CA SER A 255 9.86 7.72 24.28
C SER A 255 9.35 6.39 24.86
N ALA A 256 8.85 5.47 24.05
CA ALA A 256 8.43 4.14 24.53
C ALA A 256 9.58 3.39 25.18
N LYS A 257 10.78 3.40 24.58
CA LYS A 257 12.01 2.83 25.19
C LYS A 257 12.32 3.46 26.53
N LYS A 258 12.26 4.77 26.61
CA LYS A 258 12.58 5.54 27.83
C LYS A 258 11.65 5.18 29.00
N TYR A 259 10.37 4.96 28.73
CA TYR A 259 9.35 4.69 29.76
C TYR A 259 8.97 3.21 29.88
N GLY A 260 9.60 2.31 29.14
CA GLY A 260 9.27 0.88 29.13
C GLY A 260 7.87 0.59 28.59
N LYS A 261 7.47 1.32 27.56
CA LYS A 261 6.13 1.30 26.94
C LYS A 261 6.18 0.70 25.54
N LYS A 262 5.07 0.78 24.80
CA LYS A 262 4.85 0.06 23.55
C LYS A 262 4.46 0.98 22.38
N VAL A 263 4.65 0.45 21.15
CA VAL A 263 4.30 1.13 19.89
C VAL A 263 3.49 0.19 19.01
N ILE A 264 2.56 0.74 18.23
CA ILE A 264 1.93 0.09 17.09
C ILE A 264 2.45 0.77 15.83
N GLY A 265 2.94 -0.02 14.86
CA GLY A 265 3.45 0.45 13.58
C GLY A 265 2.37 0.59 12.51
N VAL A 266 2.77 1.06 11.31
CA VAL A 266 1.86 1.35 10.19
C VAL A 266 2.40 0.88 8.85
N ASP A 267 1.51 0.69 7.88
CA ASP A 267 1.70 0.36 6.47
C ASP A 267 2.31 -1.03 6.23
N VAL A 268 3.37 -1.37 6.93
CA VAL A 268 4.09 -2.65 6.85
C VAL A 268 4.32 -3.22 8.24
N ASP A 269 4.83 -4.44 8.32
CA ASP A 269 5.30 -4.98 9.60
C ASP A 269 6.58 -4.25 10.04
N GLN A 270 6.44 -3.23 10.89
CA GLN A 270 7.54 -2.42 11.39
C GLN A 270 8.24 -3.03 12.62
N ALA A 271 7.84 -4.22 13.10
CA ALA A 271 8.43 -4.82 14.32
C ALA A 271 9.95 -4.97 14.19
N GLY A 272 10.45 -5.48 13.07
CA GLY A 272 11.89 -5.63 12.86
C GLY A 272 12.66 -4.31 12.93
N THR A 273 12.08 -3.23 12.45
CA THR A 273 12.68 -1.89 12.47
C THR A 273 12.60 -1.27 13.86
N ILE A 274 11.39 -1.21 14.44
CA ILE A 274 11.15 -0.54 15.72
C ILE A 274 11.88 -1.27 16.86
N ASP A 275 11.75 -2.59 16.92
CA ASP A 275 12.40 -3.40 17.95
C ASP A 275 13.92 -3.35 17.80
N GLY A 276 14.44 -3.35 16.58
CA GLY A 276 15.87 -3.22 16.31
C GLY A 276 16.47 -1.90 16.80
N LEU A 277 15.72 -0.79 16.74
CA LEU A 277 16.17 0.54 17.17
C LEU A 277 15.95 0.78 18.67
N TYR A 278 14.84 0.32 19.21
CA TYR A 278 14.40 0.75 20.54
C TYR A 278 14.37 -0.36 21.58
N GLY A 279 14.37 -1.60 21.18
CA GLY A 279 14.43 -2.79 22.06
C GLY A 279 13.39 -3.84 21.70
N GLU A 280 13.76 -5.09 21.86
CA GLU A 280 12.94 -6.24 21.55
C GLU A 280 11.57 -6.18 22.26
N GLY A 281 10.51 -6.45 21.51
CA GLY A 281 9.15 -6.52 22.03
C GLY A 281 8.51 -5.16 22.34
N ILE A 282 9.06 -4.04 21.87
CA ILE A 282 8.41 -2.71 21.95
C ILE A 282 7.20 -2.67 21.03
N THR A 283 7.26 -3.31 19.86
CA THR A 283 6.17 -3.30 18.89
C THR A 283 5.10 -4.32 19.24
N VAL A 284 3.87 -3.87 19.47
CA VAL A 284 2.72 -4.75 19.77
C VAL A 284 2.19 -5.39 18.49
N THR A 285 2.02 -4.61 17.46
CA THR A 285 1.55 -4.98 16.13
C THR A 285 1.85 -3.85 15.14
N SER A 286 1.52 -4.04 13.87
CA SER A 286 1.47 -2.98 12.87
C SER A 286 0.16 -3.07 12.08
N ALA A 287 -0.49 -1.93 11.82
CA ALA A 287 -1.65 -1.83 10.96
C ALA A 287 -1.18 -1.70 9.50
N MET A 288 -1.33 -2.76 8.71
CA MET A 288 -0.69 -2.90 7.41
C MET A 288 -1.66 -2.65 6.25
N LYS A 289 -1.14 -2.07 5.15
CA LYS A 289 -1.82 -2.01 3.87
C LYS A 289 -0.98 -2.60 2.73
N GLY A 290 -1.65 -3.18 1.74
CA GLY A 290 -1.07 -4.02 0.72
C GLY A 290 -0.34 -3.27 -0.40
N LEU A 291 0.57 -2.33 -0.06
CA LEU A 291 1.31 -1.51 -1.03
C LEU A 291 2.09 -2.37 -2.02
N ALA A 292 2.94 -3.27 -1.51
CA ALA A 292 3.74 -4.17 -2.35
C ALA A 292 2.86 -5.12 -3.19
N ALA A 293 1.75 -5.63 -2.62
CA ALA A 293 0.81 -6.49 -3.34
C ALA A 293 0.16 -5.75 -4.51
N THR A 294 -0.26 -4.48 -4.29
CA THR A 294 -0.84 -3.62 -5.33
C THR A 294 0.16 -3.34 -6.45
N VAL A 295 1.39 -2.92 -6.10
CA VAL A 295 2.47 -2.67 -7.08
C VAL A 295 2.74 -3.91 -7.92
N ASN A 296 2.96 -5.06 -7.27
CA ASN A 296 3.26 -6.31 -7.97
C ASN A 296 2.12 -6.74 -8.89
N THR A 297 0.87 -6.62 -8.44
CA THR A 297 -0.32 -6.95 -9.24
C THR A 297 -0.41 -6.05 -10.46
N MET A 298 -0.28 -4.74 -10.28
CA MET A 298 -0.46 -3.79 -11.39
C MET A 298 0.70 -3.83 -12.38
N LEU A 299 1.94 -3.92 -11.93
CA LEU A 299 3.09 -4.12 -12.81
C LEU A 299 3.01 -5.46 -13.54
N GLY A 300 2.53 -6.52 -12.90
CA GLY A 300 2.23 -7.81 -13.54
C GLY A 300 1.26 -7.66 -14.68
N LYS A 301 0.11 -7.00 -14.46
CA LYS A 301 -0.90 -6.74 -15.49
C LYS A 301 -0.33 -5.91 -16.67
N VAL A 302 0.55 -4.94 -16.41
CA VAL A 302 1.20 -4.18 -17.47
C VAL A 302 2.09 -5.08 -18.33
N VAL A 303 2.93 -5.91 -17.71
CA VAL A 303 3.82 -6.85 -18.41
C VAL A 303 3.03 -7.85 -19.25
N ASP A 304 1.97 -8.40 -18.66
CA ASP A 304 1.11 -9.41 -19.31
C ASP A 304 0.17 -8.80 -20.37
N GLY A 305 0.08 -7.47 -20.43
CA GLY A 305 -0.81 -6.76 -21.37
C GLY A 305 -2.29 -6.82 -20.99
N THR A 306 -2.58 -7.05 -19.72
CA THR A 306 -3.93 -7.12 -19.14
C THR A 306 -4.23 -5.93 -18.22
N PHE A 307 -3.44 -4.86 -18.32
CA PHE A 307 -3.69 -3.65 -17.55
C PHE A 307 -5.05 -3.03 -17.89
N GLU A 308 -5.83 -2.77 -16.87
CA GLU A 308 -7.13 -2.09 -16.95
C GLU A 308 -7.09 -0.85 -16.06
N GLY A 309 -6.94 0.31 -16.70
CA GLY A 309 -7.05 1.61 -16.05
C GLY A 309 -8.46 2.20 -16.13
N GLY A 310 -8.56 3.52 -16.02
CA GLY A 310 -9.83 4.24 -16.04
C GLY A 310 -10.61 4.14 -14.74
N LYS A 311 -9.92 3.88 -13.60
CA LYS A 311 -10.60 3.63 -12.32
C LYS A 311 -9.74 3.96 -11.11
N VAL A 312 -10.43 4.25 -10.01
CA VAL A 312 -9.89 4.18 -8.65
C VAL A 312 -10.53 2.99 -7.94
N GLU A 313 -9.71 2.08 -7.42
CA GLU A 313 -10.19 0.93 -6.65
C GLU A 313 -9.97 1.17 -5.15
N THR A 314 -10.97 0.78 -4.33
CA THR A 314 -10.81 0.72 -2.88
C THR A 314 -10.44 -0.72 -2.49
N LEU A 315 -9.21 -0.90 -2.03
CA LEU A 315 -8.66 -2.21 -1.66
C LEU A 315 -8.79 -2.43 -0.15
N GLY A 316 -9.33 -3.56 0.23
CA GLY A 316 -9.63 -3.87 1.63
C GLY A 316 -9.61 -5.36 1.91
N LEU A 317 -10.67 -5.83 2.60
CA LEU A 317 -10.86 -7.26 2.84
C LEU A 317 -11.46 -7.93 1.61
N VAL A 318 -10.75 -8.91 1.08
CA VAL A 318 -11.18 -9.74 -0.06
C VAL A 318 -11.48 -11.18 0.37
N SER A 319 -11.13 -11.55 1.60
CA SER A 319 -11.25 -12.90 2.15
C SER A 319 -11.42 -12.89 3.67
N ALA A 320 -11.96 -13.98 4.22
CA ALA A 320 -11.97 -14.24 5.65
C ALA A 320 -10.60 -14.75 6.17
N VAL A 321 -9.62 -14.97 5.29
CA VAL A 321 -8.26 -15.37 5.63
C VAL A 321 -7.41 -14.09 5.75
N PRO A 322 -6.85 -13.78 6.92
CA PRO A 322 -6.16 -12.51 7.15
C PRO A 322 -5.09 -12.18 6.11
N GLU A 323 -4.24 -13.14 5.77
CA GLU A 323 -3.05 -12.97 4.93
C GLU A 323 -3.37 -12.73 3.45
N GLU A 324 -4.62 -12.95 3.02
CA GLU A 324 -5.07 -12.74 1.64
C GLU A 324 -5.56 -11.31 1.37
N ASN A 325 -5.61 -10.47 2.41
CA ASN A 325 -6.24 -9.15 2.36
C ASN A 325 -5.23 -8.01 2.11
N TYR A 326 -5.73 -6.92 1.55
CA TYR A 326 -4.96 -5.68 1.39
C TYR A 326 -4.84 -4.87 2.69
N VAL A 327 -5.66 -5.18 3.70
CA VAL A 327 -5.65 -4.53 5.02
C VAL A 327 -5.65 -5.61 6.10
N GLN A 328 -4.71 -5.51 7.06
CA GLN A 328 -4.50 -6.53 8.08
C GLN A 328 -3.63 -6.00 9.22
N ILE A 329 -3.55 -6.73 10.33
CA ILE A 329 -2.48 -6.51 11.31
C ILE A 329 -1.32 -7.48 11.05
N ALA A 330 -0.12 -7.10 11.51
CA ALA A 330 1.11 -7.80 11.21
C ALA A 330 1.16 -9.23 11.78
N GLY A 331 1.86 -10.11 11.07
CA GLY A 331 2.14 -11.49 11.55
C GLY A 331 2.98 -11.52 12.82
N SER A 332 3.77 -10.48 13.08
CA SER A 332 4.58 -10.26 14.30
C SER A 332 3.76 -9.81 15.52
N THR A 333 2.44 -9.60 15.39
CA THR A 333 1.56 -9.23 16.52
C THR A 333 1.83 -10.07 17.75
N GLN A 334 1.93 -9.43 18.92
CA GLN A 334 2.17 -10.08 20.21
C GLN A 334 0.91 -10.83 20.70
N PHE A 335 0.44 -11.80 19.91
CA PHE A 335 -0.69 -12.64 20.29
C PHE A 335 -0.45 -13.33 21.64
N SER A 336 -1.50 -13.50 22.42
CA SER A 336 -1.49 -14.12 23.74
C SER A 336 -2.78 -14.92 23.99
N ASP A 337 -2.91 -15.52 25.16
CA ASP A 337 -4.14 -16.23 25.55
C ASP A 337 -5.37 -15.31 25.61
N SER A 338 -5.18 -13.98 25.77
CA SER A 338 -6.26 -13.01 25.80
C SER A 338 -6.71 -12.55 24.39
N PHE A 339 -5.85 -12.71 23.38
CA PHE A 339 -6.14 -12.45 21.98
C PHE A 339 -5.24 -13.33 21.10
N THR A 340 -5.80 -14.41 20.61
CA THR A 340 -5.09 -15.42 19.80
C THR A 340 -5.15 -15.10 18.30
N LYS A 341 -4.38 -15.84 17.51
CA LYS A 341 -4.48 -15.77 16.04
C LYS A 341 -5.86 -16.21 15.53
N GLU A 342 -6.48 -17.16 16.21
CA GLU A 342 -7.83 -17.64 15.93
C GLU A 342 -8.87 -16.56 16.21
N ASP A 343 -8.73 -15.78 17.29
CA ASP A 343 -9.58 -14.63 17.59
C ASP A 343 -9.44 -13.55 16.52
N TYR A 344 -8.20 -13.28 16.10
CA TYR A 344 -7.94 -12.33 14.98
C TYR A 344 -8.59 -12.81 13.69
N LYS A 345 -8.43 -14.08 13.32
CA LYS A 345 -9.08 -14.65 12.14
C LYS A 345 -10.61 -14.55 12.23
N ALA A 346 -11.17 -14.81 13.42
CA ALA A 346 -12.62 -14.65 13.63
C ALA A 346 -13.07 -13.19 13.45
N LEU A 347 -12.28 -12.22 13.94
CA LEU A 347 -12.54 -10.79 13.75
C LEU A 347 -12.52 -10.42 12.26
N VAL A 348 -11.49 -10.82 11.51
CA VAL A 348 -11.41 -10.60 10.06
C VAL A 348 -12.60 -11.22 9.35
N GLY A 349 -13.02 -12.42 9.74
CA GLY A 349 -14.19 -13.08 9.18
C GLY A 349 -15.50 -12.31 9.40
N LYS A 350 -15.68 -11.69 10.58
CA LYS A 350 -16.84 -10.82 10.88
C LYS A 350 -16.83 -9.54 10.05
N LEU A 351 -15.67 -8.88 9.97
CA LEU A 351 -15.50 -7.68 9.14
C LEU A 351 -15.75 -7.97 7.65
N TYR A 352 -15.18 -9.05 7.12
CA TYR A 352 -15.37 -9.46 5.72
C TYR A 352 -16.82 -9.75 5.37
N LYS A 353 -17.58 -10.34 6.30
CA LYS A 353 -19.02 -10.63 6.11
C LYS A 353 -19.92 -9.42 6.36
N GLY A 354 -19.37 -8.29 6.80
CA GLY A 354 -20.15 -7.11 7.17
C GLY A 354 -20.95 -7.26 8.48
N GLU A 355 -20.61 -8.26 9.31
CA GLU A 355 -21.19 -8.43 10.66
C GLU A 355 -20.71 -7.34 11.62
N VAL A 356 -19.55 -6.77 11.35
CA VAL A 356 -19.00 -5.59 12.00
C VAL A 356 -18.82 -4.51 10.93
N SER A 357 -19.38 -3.34 11.16
CA SER A 357 -19.25 -2.18 10.29
C SER A 357 -18.35 -1.15 10.95
N VAL A 358 -17.36 -0.65 10.19
CA VAL A 358 -16.45 0.41 10.60
C VAL A 358 -16.70 1.63 9.72
N SER A 359 -16.93 2.78 10.35
CA SER A 359 -17.15 4.02 9.61
C SER A 359 -15.84 4.57 9.05
N ASN A 360 -15.86 4.99 7.79
CA ASN A 360 -14.78 5.71 7.11
C ASN A 360 -15.11 7.20 6.90
N ASP A 361 -16.11 7.71 7.59
CA ASP A 361 -16.56 9.10 7.47
C ASP A 361 -15.55 10.07 8.10
N THR A 362 -14.71 10.66 7.27
CA THR A 362 -13.67 11.61 7.66
C THR A 362 -14.19 13.02 7.94
N THR A 363 -15.50 13.27 7.84
CA THR A 363 -16.12 14.57 8.17
C THR A 363 -16.44 14.73 9.67
N LYS A 364 -16.35 13.64 10.43
CA LYS A 364 -16.50 13.58 11.88
C LYS A 364 -15.19 13.88 12.61
N ASN A 365 -15.27 13.96 13.94
CA ASN A 365 -14.09 13.99 14.80
C ASN A 365 -13.83 12.60 15.38
N ALA A 366 -12.60 12.32 15.81
CA ALA A 366 -12.23 11.04 16.43
C ALA A 366 -13.13 10.70 17.63
N ALA A 367 -13.45 11.68 18.46
CA ALA A 367 -14.30 11.53 19.65
C ALA A 367 -15.75 11.14 19.33
N ASP A 368 -16.26 11.44 18.13
CA ASP A 368 -17.64 11.10 17.74
C ASP A 368 -17.85 9.59 17.57
N PHE A 369 -16.77 8.81 17.52
CA PHE A 369 -16.79 7.35 17.41
C PHE A 369 -16.66 6.63 18.76
N ALA A 370 -16.46 7.36 19.85
CA ALA A 370 -16.34 6.81 21.20
C ALA A 370 -17.72 6.72 21.87
N THR A 371 -18.08 5.54 22.37
CA THR A 371 -19.34 5.31 23.08
C THR A 371 -19.13 4.92 24.55
N VAL A 372 -18.08 4.16 24.85
CA VAL A 372 -17.72 3.68 26.20
C VAL A 372 -16.34 4.12 26.66
N ILE A 373 -15.50 4.61 25.75
CA ILE A 373 -14.14 5.08 26.03
C ILE A 373 -14.09 6.62 26.08
N THR A 374 -12.97 7.16 26.55
CA THR A 374 -12.68 8.61 26.47
C THR A 374 -11.65 8.86 25.38
N VAL A 375 -11.92 9.84 24.51
CA VAL A 375 -10.96 10.34 23.52
C VAL A 375 -10.55 11.75 23.91
N ASP A 376 -9.25 11.97 24.14
CA ASP A 376 -8.64 13.27 24.40
C ASP A 376 -7.98 13.73 23.10
N ASP A 377 -8.75 14.46 22.27
CA ASP A 377 -8.27 15.01 21.00
C ASP A 377 -7.52 16.30 21.25
N GLN A 378 -6.20 16.26 21.04
CA GLN A 378 -5.26 17.35 21.27
C GLN A 378 -4.92 18.12 19.98
N GLY A 379 -5.53 17.76 18.85
CA GLY A 379 -5.31 18.43 17.57
C GLY A 379 -3.90 18.19 17.02
N ASN A 380 -3.23 19.27 16.64
CA ASN A 380 -1.84 19.23 16.13
C ASN A 380 -0.85 19.49 17.25
N ILE A 381 0.25 18.72 17.30
CA ILE A 381 1.37 18.92 18.22
C ILE A 381 2.13 20.20 17.85
N LYS A 382 2.16 20.54 16.54
CA LYS A 382 2.79 21.75 16.01
C LYS A 382 2.13 22.28 14.75
#